data_821a614ea781a86f7a4939020810f79c
#
_entry.id   821a614ea781a86f7a4939020810f79c
#
_cell.length_a   1.000
_cell.length_b   1.000
_cell.length_c   1.000
_cell.angle_alpha   90.00
_cell.angle_beta   90.00
_cell.angle_gamma   90.00
#
_symmetry.space_group_name_H-M   'P 1'
#
loop_
_entity.id
_entity.type
_entity.pdbx_description
1 polymer ?
#
loop_
_entity_poly.entity_id
_entity_poly.type
_entity_poly.pdbx_seq_one_letter_code
_entity_poly.pdbx_strand_id
1 'polypeptide(L)'
;ADTFDFIKEDSLDFSYNPSDNELLKLVEQELAKGAKKQFIVLHTYGSHFNYRERYPSGDAFFTPDYPVEAERKFRDNLVNAYDNSVRYTDSLLARLIGMLENQGTDAALIYTSDHGEDIFDDPRHLFLHASPVPSYYQLHIPFLIWMSDSYRETYPEHWEAVTANKEKNISSSSSFFPTMLDLGGIKTPYRDDSQSV
;
A
#
# COMPACT_ATOMS: atom_id res chain seq x y z
N ALA A 1 -8.85 -1.31 18.55
CA ALA A 1 -8.47 -2.55 17.88
C ALA A 1 -8.46 -3.66 18.91
N ASP A 2 -8.94 -4.86 18.54
CA ASP A 2 -8.97 -6.01 19.44
C ASP A 2 -7.57 -6.64 19.55
N THR A 3 -6.79 -6.54 18.47
CA THR A 3 -5.40 -7.00 18.40
C THR A 3 -4.54 -5.91 17.76
N PHE A 4 -3.31 -5.78 18.27
CA PHE A 4 -2.32 -4.88 17.74
C PHE A 4 -0.95 -5.58 17.80
N ASP A 5 -0.45 -6.00 16.64
CA ASP A 5 0.79 -6.73 16.52
C ASP A 5 1.84 -5.91 15.76
N PHE A 6 3.08 -6.05 16.17
CA PHE A 6 4.23 -5.48 15.48
C PHE A 6 5.11 -6.61 14.95
N ILE A 7 5.75 -6.38 13.83
CA ILE A 7 6.94 -7.14 13.48
C ILE A 7 8.01 -6.72 14.48
N LYS A 8 8.30 -7.59 15.45
CA LYS A 8 9.29 -7.29 16.50
C LYS A 8 10.67 -7.25 15.89
N GLU A 9 11.38 -6.17 16.17
CA GLU A 9 12.83 -6.16 16.12
C GLU A 9 13.33 -6.99 17.31
N ASP A 10 13.65 -8.24 17.10
CA ASP A 10 14.14 -9.15 18.15
C ASP A 10 15.60 -8.87 18.56
N SER A 11 16.21 -7.83 18.04
CA SER A 11 17.59 -7.46 18.34
C SER A 11 17.77 -5.95 18.48
N LEU A 12 18.66 -5.55 19.37
CA LEU A 12 19.25 -4.20 19.37
C LEU A 12 20.12 -3.94 18.12
N ASP A 13 20.02 -4.78 17.11
CA ASP A 13 20.69 -4.66 15.83
C ASP A 13 19.89 -3.70 14.94
N PHE A 14 20.26 -2.45 14.98
CA PHE A 14 19.71 -1.40 14.11
C PHE A 14 19.93 -1.66 12.60
N SER A 15 20.65 -2.73 12.23
CA SER A 15 20.81 -3.17 10.84
C SER A 15 19.67 -4.09 10.36
N TYR A 16 18.82 -4.58 11.27
CA TYR A 16 17.68 -5.40 10.91
C TYR A 16 16.50 -4.53 10.45
N ASN A 17 16.20 -4.64 9.18
CA ASN A 17 15.05 -3.99 8.56
C ASN A 17 14.06 -5.08 8.14
N PRO A 18 13.00 -5.31 8.92
CA PRO A 18 12.06 -6.38 8.64
C PRO A 18 11.36 -6.15 7.30
N SER A 19 11.25 -7.21 6.52
CA SER A 19 10.49 -7.19 5.27
C SER A 19 8.99 -7.08 5.55
N ASP A 20 8.27 -6.26 4.78
CA ASP A 20 6.80 -6.18 4.83
C ASP A 20 6.14 -7.55 4.60
N ASN A 21 6.81 -8.49 3.95
CA ASN A 21 6.34 -9.87 3.79
C ASN A 21 6.17 -10.63 5.10
N GLU A 22 6.79 -10.19 6.20
CA GLU A 22 6.56 -10.80 7.52
C GLU A 22 5.12 -10.55 8.03
N LEU A 23 4.47 -9.47 7.58
CA LEU A 23 3.07 -9.18 7.86
C LEU A 23 2.13 -10.28 7.36
N LEU A 24 2.48 -10.98 6.28
CA LEU A 24 1.66 -12.05 5.71
C LEU A 24 1.41 -13.19 6.71
N LYS A 25 2.39 -13.50 7.55
CA LYS A 25 2.25 -14.51 8.60
C LYS A 25 1.21 -14.10 9.65
N LEU A 26 1.19 -12.81 10.00
CA LEU A 26 0.21 -12.27 10.94
C LEU A 26 -1.19 -12.28 10.33
N VAL A 27 -1.32 -11.90 9.05
CA VAL A 27 -2.59 -11.99 8.32
C VAL A 27 -3.10 -13.43 8.28
N GLU A 28 -2.24 -14.41 7.96
CA GLU A 28 -2.62 -15.82 7.93
C GLU A 28 -3.15 -16.28 9.28
N GLN A 29 -2.49 -15.90 10.37
CA GLN A 29 -2.92 -16.21 11.72
C GLN A 29 -4.27 -15.59 12.08
N GLU A 30 -4.50 -14.33 11.66
CA GLU A 30 -5.77 -13.66 11.89
C GLU A 30 -6.91 -14.31 11.07
N LEU A 31 -6.68 -14.60 9.81
CA LEU A 31 -7.66 -15.28 8.95
C LEU A 31 -8.01 -16.68 9.48
N ALA A 32 -7.02 -17.41 10.02
CA ALA A 32 -7.23 -18.74 10.58
C ALA A 32 -8.14 -18.76 11.84
N LYS A 33 -8.35 -17.61 12.51
CA LYS A 33 -9.29 -17.49 13.64
C LYS A 33 -10.74 -17.66 13.23
N GLY A 34 -11.06 -17.53 11.96
CA GLY A 34 -12.41 -17.76 11.39
C GLY A 34 -13.48 -16.82 11.95
N ALA A 35 -13.13 -15.60 12.34
CA ALA A 35 -14.12 -14.64 12.82
C ALA A 35 -15.07 -14.24 11.68
N LYS A 36 -16.36 -14.07 12.01
CA LYS A 36 -17.41 -13.77 11.00
C LYS A 36 -17.18 -12.44 10.27
N LYS A 37 -16.58 -11.47 10.93
CA LYS A 37 -16.21 -10.18 10.38
C LYS A 37 -14.82 -9.83 10.88
N GLN A 38 -13.94 -9.49 9.97
CA GLN A 38 -12.58 -9.09 10.26
C GLN A 38 -12.28 -7.78 9.55
N PHE A 39 -11.62 -6.88 10.24
CA PHE A 39 -11.05 -5.67 9.69
C PHE A 39 -9.57 -5.64 10.05
N ILE A 40 -8.73 -5.79 9.04
CA ILE A 40 -7.29 -5.89 9.18
C ILE A 40 -6.65 -4.64 8.56
N VAL A 41 -5.84 -3.94 9.32
CA VAL A 41 -5.04 -2.81 8.85
C VAL A 41 -3.58 -3.22 8.84
N LEU A 42 -2.95 -3.14 7.68
CA LEU A 42 -1.52 -3.37 7.50
C LEU A 42 -0.83 -2.03 7.27
N HIS A 43 0.12 -1.71 8.12
CA HIS A 43 0.99 -0.57 7.94
C HIS A 43 2.36 -1.06 7.48
N THR A 44 2.69 -0.79 6.22
CA THR A 44 3.91 -1.26 5.55
C THR A 44 4.95 -0.14 5.48
N TYR A 45 6.21 -0.51 5.37
CA TYR A 45 7.27 0.42 4.98
C TYR A 45 7.16 0.81 3.50
N GLY A 46 6.67 -0.13 2.66
CA GLY A 46 6.52 0.12 1.23
C GLY A 46 7.80 0.58 0.57
N SER A 47 7.73 1.70 -0.13
CA SER A 47 8.86 2.30 -0.87
C SER A 47 9.53 3.46 -0.10
N HIS A 48 9.54 3.40 1.24
CA HIS A 48 10.24 4.40 2.07
C HIS A 48 11.76 4.36 1.85
N PHE A 49 12.41 5.52 1.79
CA PHE A 49 13.86 5.61 1.68
C PHE A 49 14.57 5.01 2.93
N ASN A 50 15.66 4.25 2.87
CA ASN A 50 16.43 3.88 1.68
C ASN A 50 15.74 2.76 0.88
N TYR A 51 15.42 3.02 -0.39
CA TYR A 51 14.67 2.09 -1.26
C TYR A 51 15.34 0.73 -1.40
N ARG A 52 16.70 0.71 -1.45
CA ARG A 52 17.48 -0.52 -1.63
C ARG A 52 17.32 -1.52 -0.48
N GLU A 53 16.88 -1.05 0.67
CA GLU A 53 16.65 -1.85 1.87
C GLU A 53 15.24 -2.44 1.93
N ARG A 54 14.37 -2.09 0.97
CA ARG A 54 12.95 -2.50 0.98
C ARG A 54 12.70 -3.85 0.33
N TYR A 55 13.69 -4.44 -0.34
CA TYR A 55 13.59 -5.73 -1.02
C TYR A 55 14.90 -6.52 -0.90
N PRO A 56 14.83 -7.88 -0.94
CA PRO A 56 16.02 -8.72 -0.94
C PRO A 56 16.90 -8.46 -2.18
N SER A 57 18.21 -8.56 -2.01
CA SER A 57 19.16 -8.30 -3.11
C SER A 57 18.93 -9.20 -4.33
N GLY A 58 18.47 -10.44 -4.11
CA GLY A 58 18.17 -11.39 -5.18
C GLY A 58 16.92 -11.07 -5.98
N ASP A 59 16.07 -10.15 -5.49
CA ASP A 59 14.80 -9.76 -6.12
C ASP A 59 14.92 -8.48 -6.96
N ALA A 60 16.13 -7.90 -7.05
CA ALA A 60 16.39 -6.74 -7.90
C ALA A 60 16.16 -7.09 -9.38
N PHE A 61 15.20 -6.43 -10.00
CA PHE A 61 14.88 -6.58 -11.42
C PHE A 61 15.50 -5.45 -12.26
N PHE A 62 15.38 -4.22 -11.78
CA PHE A 62 15.98 -3.04 -12.41
C PHE A 62 17.38 -2.83 -11.84
N THR A 63 18.38 -2.78 -12.71
CA THR A 63 19.79 -2.64 -12.33
C THR A 63 20.54 -1.70 -13.26
N PRO A 64 21.60 -1.02 -12.78
CA PRO A 64 22.14 -1.04 -11.42
C PRO A 64 21.21 -0.33 -10.42
N ASP A 65 21.06 -0.89 -9.21
CA ASP A 65 20.25 -0.36 -8.10
C ASP A 65 21.14 0.09 -6.91
N TYR A 66 22.43 0.26 -7.16
CA TYR A 66 23.44 0.71 -6.20
C TYR A 66 24.59 1.39 -6.95
N PRO A 67 25.23 2.44 -6.38
CA PRO A 67 24.97 3.09 -5.09
C PRO A 67 23.68 3.94 -5.09
N VAL A 68 23.13 4.21 -3.88
CA VAL A 68 21.85 4.92 -3.66
C VAL A 68 22.00 6.13 -2.73
N GLU A 69 23.16 6.77 -2.73
CA GLU A 69 23.37 8.03 -2.03
C GLU A 69 22.41 9.10 -2.62
N ALA A 70 21.89 9.97 -1.74
CA ALA A 70 20.95 11.03 -2.10
C ALA A 70 21.64 12.17 -2.90
N GLU A 71 22.23 11.79 -4.02
CA GLU A 71 22.92 12.69 -4.95
C GLU A 71 22.41 12.48 -6.39
N ARG A 72 22.22 13.58 -7.09
CA ARG A 72 21.70 13.58 -8.46
C ARG A 72 22.49 12.67 -9.43
N LYS A 73 23.78 12.53 -9.23
CA LYS A 73 24.63 11.66 -10.08
C LYS A 73 24.24 10.18 -10.01
N PHE A 74 23.54 9.77 -8.92
CA PHE A 74 23.05 8.42 -8.72
C PHE A 74 21.54 8.28 -9.01
N ARG A 75 20.92 9.27 -9.66
CA ARG A 75 19.47 9.28 -9.91
C ARG A 75 18.97 7.99 -10.56
N ASP A 76 19.66 7.49 -11.57
CA ASP A 76 19.20 6.28 -12.29
C ASP A 76 19.23 5.04 -11.38
N ASN A 77 20.24 4.92 -10.52
CA ASN A 77 20.30 3.84 -9.53
C ASN A 77 19.20 3.98 -8.48
N LEU A 78 18.92 5.22 -8.03
CA LEU A 78 17.85 5.52 -7.08
C LEU A 78 16.49 5.19 -7.66
N VAL A 79 16.23 5.53 -8.93
CA VAL A 79 14.99 5.17 -9.64
C VAL A 79 14.87 3.65 -9.74
N ASN A 80 15.93 2.95 -10.16
CA ASN A 80 15.92 1.48 -10.22
C ASN A 80 15.62 0.83 -8.87
N ALA A 81 16.22 1.36 -7.79
CA ALA A 81 15.96 0.87 -6.44
C ALA A 81 14.51 1.16 -5.99
N TYR A 82 13.99 2.35 -6.32
CA TYR A 82 12.59 2.71 -6.05
C TYR A 82 11.63 1.78 -6.81
N ASP A 83 11.83 1.59 -8.10
CA ASP A 83 10.99 0.71 -8.92
C ASP A 83 11.03 -0.75 -8.45
N ASN A 84 12.18 -1.23 -7.99
CA ASN A 84 12.28 -2.54 -7.35
C ASN A 84 11.46 -2.61 -6.05
N SER A 85 11.46 -1.55 -5.23
CA SER A 85 10.67 -1.52 -4.00
C SER A 85 9.16 -1.49 -4.28
N VAL A 86 8.72 -0.74 -5.31
CA VAL A 86 7.32 -0.73 -5.78
C VAL A 86 6.92 -2.12 -6.28
N ARG A 87 7.76 -2.76 -7.08
CA ARG A 87 7.53 -4.13 -7.56
C ARG A 87 7.44 -5.15 -6.42
N TYR A 88 8.22 -4.96 -5.36
CA TYR A 88 8.16 -5.81 -4.18
C TYR A 88 6.86 -5.62 -3.39
N THR A 89 6.39 -4.37 -3.26
CA THR A 89 5.07 -4.05 -2.68
C THR A 89 3.93 -4.65 -3.51
N ASP A 90 4.00 -4.59 -4.83
CA ASP A 90 3.02 -5.24 -5.72
C ASP A 90 2.95 -6.76 -5.48
N SER A 91 4.10 -7.40 -5.30
CA SER A 91 4.14 -8.83 -4.98
C SER A 91 3.53 -9.17 -3.60
N LEU A 92 3.67 -8.28 -2.62
CA LEU A 92 3.00 -8.38 -1.32
C LEU A 92 1.48 -8.33 -1.49
N LEU A 93 0.98 -7.34 -2.26
CA LEU A 93 -0.45 -7.18 -2.52
C LEU A 93 -1.02 -8.39 -3.28
N ALA A 94 -0.31 -8.91 -4.28
CA ALA A 94 -0.72 -10.11 -5.00
C ALA A 94 -0.85 -11.34 -4.07
N ARG A 95 0.07 -11.51 -3.12
CA ARG A 95 -0.01 -12.58 -2.12
C ARG A 95 -1.18 -12.38 -1.14
N LEU A 96 -1.43 -11.16 -0.69
CA LEU A 96 -2.58 -10.83 0.16
C LEU A 96 -3.89 -11.14 -0.56
N ILE A 97 -4.02 -10.74 -1.83
CA ILE A 97 -5.18 -11.05 -2.66
C ILE A 97 -5.37 -12.56 -2.75
N GLY A 98 -4.32 -13.31 -3.07
CA GLY A 98 -4.40 -14.78 -3.13
C GLY A 98 -4.80 -15.43 -1.81
N MET A 99 -4.37 -14.88 -0.67
CA MET A 99 -4.80 -15.35 0.66
C MET A 99 -6.29 -15.10 0.88
N LEU A 100 -6.80 -13.93 0.50
CA LEU A 100 -8.22 -13.59 0.62
C LEU A 100 -9.09 -14.42 -0.33
N GLU A 101 -8.66 -14.64 -1.57
CA GLU A 101 -9.34 -15.51 -2.52
C GLU A 101 -9.48 -16.95 -1.99
N ASN A 102 -8.42 -17.47 -1.39
CA ASN A 102 -8.40 -18.82 -0.83
C ASN A 102 -9.36 -19.00 0.38
N GLN A 103 -9.80 -17.91 1.02
CA GLN A 103 -10.82 -17.97 2.08
C GLN A 103 -12.21 -18.31 1.50
N GLY A 104 -12.49 -18.00 0.23
CA GLY A 104 -13.78 -18.24 -0.41
C GLY A 104 -14.94 -17.46 0.24
N THR A 105 -14.65 -16.32 0.85
CA THR A 105 -15.63 -15.47 1.54
C THR A 105 -15.65 -14.07 0.95
N ASP A 106 -16.67 -13.28 1.28
CA ASP A 106 -16.74 -11.88 0.88
C ASP A 106 -15.54 -11.11 1.47
N ALA A 107 -14.70 -10.59 0.59
CA ALA A 107 -13.51 -9.84 0.96
C ALA A 107 -13.30 -8.64 0.04
N ALA A 108 -12.85 -7.53 0.63
CA ALA A 108 -12.37 -6.36 -0.10
C ALA A 108 -11.02 -5.91 0.46
N LEU A 109 -10.18 -5.35 -0.39
CA LEU A 109 -8.88 -4.78 -0.03
C LEU A 109 -8.79 -3.37 -0.61
N ILE A 110 -8.36 -2.42 0.22
CA ILE A 110 -7.98 -1.08 -0.22
C ILE A 110 -6.49 -0.91 0.06
N TYR A 111 -5.77 -0.42 -0.93
CA TYR A 111 -4.37 -0.02 -0.78
C TYR A 111 -4.20 1.41 -1.27
N THR A 112 -3.47 2.19 -0.51
CA THR A 112 -2.98 3.52 -0.89
C THR A 112 -1.63 3.79 -0.24
N SER A 113 -0.82 4.65 -0.84
CA SER A 113 0.33 5.26 -0.18
C SER A 113 -0.13 6.54 0.53
N ASP A 114 0.59 6.95 1.56
CA ASP A 114 0.39 8.24 2.25
C ASP A 114 0.93 9.41 1.43
N HIS A 115 2.04 9.22 0.68
CA HIS A 115 2.62 10.17 -0.25
C HIS A 115 3.43 9.44 -1.33
N GLY A 116 3.81 10.17 -2.36
CA GLY A 116 4.83 9.77 -3.31
C GLY A 116 6.19 10.42 -2.98
N GLU A 117 7.16 10.24 -3.86
CA GLU A 117 8.54 10.67 -3.66
C GLU A 117 9.08 11.42 -4.88
N ASP A 118 9.89 12.45 -4.64
CA ASP A 118 10.74 13.06 -5.66
C ASP A 118 12.10 12.36 -5.70
N ILE A 119 12.56 11.99 -6.88
CA ILE A 119 13.89 11.42 -7.12
C ILE A 119 14.60 12.28 -8.17
N PHE A 120 14.73 13.60 -7.87
CA PHE A 120 15.28 14.59 -8.80
C PHE A 120 14.52 14.69 -10.13
N ASP A 121 13.17 14.56 -10.09
CA ASP A 121 12.32 14.42 -11.27
C ASP A 121 12.03 15.74 -11.98
N ASP A 122 12.05 16.84 -11.28
CA ASP A 122 11.76 18.16 -11.82
C ASP A 122 12.96 19.14 -11.76
N PRO A 123 12.85 20.32 -12.40
CA PRO A 123 13.93 21.31 -12.38
C PRO A 123 14.33 21.85 -11.02
N ARG A 124 13.50 21.66 -9.99
CA ARG A 124 13.80 22.03 -8.61
C ARG A 124 14.77 21.06 -7.95
N HIS A 125 14.98 19.89 -8.54
CA HIS A 125 15.84 18.81 -8.04
C HIS A 125 15.49 18.37 -6.63
N LEU A 126 14.19 18.28 -6.33
CA LEU A 126 13.71 17.80 -5.05
C LEU A 126 14.09 16.32 -4.86
N PHE A 127 14.28 15.95 -3.62
CA PHE A 127 14.54 14.58 -3.22
C PHE A 127 13.68 14.24 -2.00
N LEU A 128 13.05 13.07 -2.00
CA LEU A 128 12.06 12.61 -1.01
C LEU A 128 10.77 13.45 -1.05
N HIS A 129 10.15 13.63 0.11
CA HIS A 129 8.87 14.31 0.31
C HIS A 129 9.00 15.49 1.29
N ALA A 130 7.86 16.07 1.70
CA ALA A 130 7.76 17.17 2.65
C ALA A 130 8.38 18.50 2.18
N SER A 131 8.45 18.74 0.86
CA SER A 131 8.83 20.07 0.36
C SER A 131 7.69 21.09 0.64
N PRO A 132 8.01 22.36 0.92
CA PRO A 132 6.98 23.40 1.17
C PRO A 132 5.98 23.57 0.03
N VAL A 133 6.41 23.29 -1.20
CA VAL A 133 5.55 23.23 -2.38
C VAL A 133 5.73 21.85 -2.99
N PRO A 134 4.81 20.91 -2.74
CA PRO A 134 4.94 19.54 -3.23
C PRO A 134 4.95 19.49 -4.75
N SER A 135 5.59 18.47 -5.29
CA SER A 135 5.56 18.17 -6.71
C SER A 135 4.35 17.29 -7.06
N TYR A 136 4.10 17.12 -8.36
CA TYR A 136 3.18 16.09 -8.84
C TYR A 136 3.57 14.69 -8.32
N TYR A 137 4.85 14.37 -8.28
CA TYR A 137 5.36 13.06 -7.86
C TYR A 137 5.10 12.76 -6.38
N GLN A 138 5.06 13.78 -5.51
CA GLN A 138 4.68 13.61 -4.11
C GLN A 138 3.17 13.42 -3.90
N LEU A 139 2.34 13.95 -4.80
CA LEU A 139 0.88 13.97 -4.66
C LEU A 139 0.17 12.87 -5.44
N HIS A 140 0.79 12.37 -6.51
CA HIS A 140 0.20 11.35 -7.38
C HIS A 140 0.54 9.95 -6.85
N ILE A 141 -0.36 9.40 -6.05
CA ILE A 141 -0.21 8.13 -5.36
C ILE A 141 -1.21 7.09 -5.88
N PRO A 142 -0.93 5.79 -5.74
CA PRO A 142 -1.87 4.74 -6.08
C PRO A 142 -3.07 4.72 -5.13
N PHE A 143 -4.24 4.42 -5.67
CA PHE A 143 -5.44 4.09 -4.91
C PHE A 143 -6.06 2.84 -5.55
N LEU A 144 -5.87 1.68 -4.92
CA LEU A 144 -6.29 0.39 -5.45
C LEU A 144 -7.41 -0.17 -4.58
N ILE A 145 -8.48 -0.64 -5.24
CA ILE A 145 -9.55 -1.41 -4.60
C ILE A 145 -9.65 -2.77 -5.31
N TRP A 146 -9.59 -3.82 -4.53
CA TRP A 146 -9.86 -5.18 -4.98
C TRP A 146 -11.03 -5.77 -4.21
N MET A 147 -11.82 -6.61 -4.88
CA MET A 147 -12.98 -7.30 -4.31
C MET A 147 -12.99 -8.74 -4.79
N SER A 148 -13.24 -9.68 -3.88
CA SER A 148 -13.45 -11.09 -4.24
C SER A 148 -14.69 -11.27 -5.13
N ASP A 149 -14.75 -12.38 -5.86
CA ASP A 149 -15.91 -12.70 -6.71
C ASP A 149 -17.19 -12.74 -5.88
N SER A 150 -17.16 -13.42 -4.71
CA SER A 150 -18.31 -13.50 -3.83
C SER A 150 -18.74 -12.14 -3.28
N TYR A 151 -17.77 -11.24 -2.98
CA TYR A 151 -18.10 -9.88 -2.57
C TYR A 151 -18.82 -9.10 -3.67
N ARG A 152 -18.37 -9.22 -4.92
CA ARG A 152 -19.00 -8.57 -6.09
C ARG A 152 -20.40 -9.09 -6.37
N GLU A 153 -20.62 -10.39 -6.12
CA GLU A 153 -21.95 -11.00 -6.24
C GLU A 153 -22.90 -10.54 -5.13
N THR A 154 -22.37 -10.38 -3.90
CA THR A 154 -23.15 -9.97 -2.73
C THR A 154 -23.47 -8.46 -2.73
N TYR A 155 -22.50 -7.64 -3.22
CA TYR A 155 -22.57 -6.17 -3.22
C TYR A 155 -22.24 -5.60 -4.61
N PRO A 156 -23.06 -5.90 -5.64
CA PRO A 156 -22.77 -5.46 -7.02
C PRO A 156 -22.71 -3.94 -7.16
N GLU A 157 -23.45 -3.19 -6.35
CA GLU A 157 -23.44 -1.73 -6.33
C GLU A 157 -22.06 -1.14 -6.01
N HIS A 158 -21.29 -1.76 -5.11
CA HIS A 158 -19.92 -1.34 -4.81
C HIS A 158 -18.99 -1.55 -6.01
N TRP A 159 -19.13 -2.69 -6.68
CA TRP A 159 -18.34 -2.97 -7.89
C TRP A 159 -18.66 -2.00 -9.03
N GLU A 160 -19.94 -1.71 -9.25
CA GLU A 160 -20.40 -0.75 -10.25
C GLU A 160 -19.86 0.66 -9.97
N ALA A 161 -19.91 1.12 -8.71
CA ALA A 161 -19.43 2.43 -8.28
C ALA A 161 -17.92 2.55 -8.52
N VAL A 162 -17.12 1.59 -8.03
CA VAL A 162 -15.66 1.59 -8.20
C VAL A 162 -15.28 1.55 -9.68
N THR A 163 -15.97 0.73 -10.49
CA THR A 163 -15.72 0.65 -11.93
C THR A 163 -16.04 1.96 -12.65
N ALA A 164 -17.12 2.64 -12.27
CA ALA A 164 -17.50 3.93 -12.85
C ALA A 164 -16.54 5.07 -12.46
N ASN A 165 -15.84 4.91 -11.34
CA ASN A 165 -14.92 5.92 -10.80
C ASN A 165 -13.45 5.67 -11.13
N LYS A 166 -13.08 4.53 -11.70
CA LYS A 166 -11.68 4.10 -11.91
C LYS A 166 -10.77 5.08 -12.66
N GLU A 167 -11.36 5.92 -13.52
CA GLU A 167 -10.64 6.92 -14.30
C GLU A 167 -10.69 8.34 -13.67
N LYS A 168 -11.34 8.48 -12.53
CA LYS A 168 -11.47 9.78 -11.86
C LYS A 168 -10.25 10.05 -10.98
N ASN A 169 -9.80 11.29 -10.99
CA ASN A 169 -8.89 11.76 -9.95
C ASN A 169 -9.64 11.90 -8.64
N ILE A 170 -9.22 11.17 -7.64
CA ILE A 170 -9.78 11.21 -6.30
C ILE A 170 -8.75 11.72 -5.31
N SER A 171 -9.20 12.28 -4.19
CA SER A 171 -8.32 12.65 -3.09
C SER A 171 -8.35 11.55 -2.04
N SER A 172 -7.22 10.85 -1.84
CA SER A 172 -7.13 9.80 -0.83
C SER A 172 -7.46 10.30 0.57
N SER A 173 -7.08 11.54 0.91
CA SER A 173 -7.36 12.14 2.23
C SER A 173 -8.85 12.32 2.52
N SER A 174 -9.69 12.51 1.50
CA SER A 174 -11.14 12.64 1.67
C SER A 174 -11.90 11.34 1.38
N SER A 175 -11.40 10.50 0.47
CA SER A 175 -12.15 9.33 -0.03
C SER A 175 -11.80 8.03 0.68
N PHE A 176 -10.57 7.89 1.24
CA PHE A 176 -10.14 6.62 1.84
C PHE A 176 -11.06 6.17 2.98
N PHE A 177 -11.30 7.03 3.96
CA PHE A 177 -12.08 6.69 5.14
C PHE A 177 -13.57 6.38 4.82
N PRO A 178 -14.29 7.23 4.05
CA PRO A 178 -15.66 6.91 3.65
C PRO A 178 -15.78 5.63 2.84
N THR A 179 -14.87 5.39 1.88
CA THR A 179 -14.87 4.17 1.06
C THR A 179 -14.62 2.91 1.91
N MET A 180 -13.69 2.99 2.86
CA MET A 180 -13.42 1.89 3.78
C MET A 180 -14.65 1.53 4.63
N LEU A 181 -15.36 2.53 5.15
CA LEU A 181 -16.58 2.34 5.92
C LEU A 181 -17.70 1.75 5.07
N ASP A 182 -17.80 2.21 3.82
CA ASP A 182 -18.82 1.75 2.87
C ASP A 182 -18.61 0.28 2.52
N LEU A 183 -17.43 -0.09 2.07
CA LEU A 183 -17.07 -1.47 1.77
C LEU A 183 -17.23 -2.40 2.99
N GLY A 184 -17.01 -1.90 4.20
CA GLY A 184 -17.23 -2.63 5.45
C GLY A 184 -18.70 -2.69 5.88
N GLY A 185 -19.63 -2.05 5.18
CA GLY A 185 -21.04 -1.93 5.55
C GLY A 185 -21.26 -1.19 6.88
N ILE A 186 -20.34 -0.29 7.27
CA ILE A 186 -20.37 0.42 8.54
C ILE A 186 -21.18 1.70 8.39
N LYS A 187 -22.28 1.79 9.14
CA LYS A 187 -23.13 2.97 9.21
C LYS A 187 -22.74 3.82 10.42
N THR A 188 -22.35 5.06 10.18
CA THR A 188 -21.96 6.00 11.23
C THR A 188 -22.29 7.44 10.78
N PRO A 189 -22.63 8.37 11.71
CA PRO A 189 -22.86 9.77 11.36
C PRO A 189 -21.59 10.49 10.86
N TYR A 190 -20.43 9.87 10.98
CA TYR A 190 -19.15 10.43 10.52
C TYR A 190 -18.81 10.01 9.09
N ARG A 191 -19.61 9.14 8.45
CA ARG A 191 -19.42 8.76 7.06
C ARG A 191 -20.06 9.78 6.14
N ASP A 192 -19.29 10.33 5.23
CA ASP A 192 -19.79 11.15 4.13
C ASP A 192 -19.86 10.29 2.86
N ASP A 193 -21.06 9.84 2.52
CA ASP A 193 -21.29 8.97 1.36
C ASP A 193 -20.94 9.66 0.03
N SER A 194 -20.93 10.99 -0.03
CA SER A 194 -20.56 11.74 -1.23
C SER A 194 -19.07 11.64 -1.57
N GLN A 195 -18.25 11.22 -0.60
CA GLN A 195 -16.79 11.05 -0.73
C GLN A 195 -16.37 9.59 -0.94
N SER A 196 -17.30 8.63 -0.81
CA SER A 196 -17.02 7.23 -1.14
C SER A 196 -16.82 7.06 -2.65
N VAL A 197 -15.88 6.19 -3.02
CA VAL A 197 -15.55 5.88 -4.42
C VAL A 197 -16.45 4.79 -4.97
#